data_242f6134ed4c98bc7034820c0ffeeb8e
#
_entry.id   242f6134ed4c98bc7034820c0ffeeb8e
#
_cell.length_a   1.000
_cell.length_b   1.000
_cell.length_c   1.000
_cell.angle_alpha   90.00
_cell.angle_beta   90.00
_cell.angle_gamma   90.00
#
_symmetry.space_group_name_H-M   'P 1'
#
loop_
_entity.id
_entity.type
_entity.pdbx_description
1 polymer ?
#
loop_
_entity_poly.entity_id
_entity_poly.type
_entity_poly.pdbx_seq_one_letter_code
_entity_poly.pdbx_strand_id
1 'polypeptide(L)'
;MKQIGLLLVFLFSFWSAKAQIHELGFFLGGSNTIADIGPTKFVYVNSPALGLIYKWNITTRYAIRASYVNSDLKSYDYYAQDLSRFNRFIKVDNTINEFSLGFEVNFFEFNLHDDDKEFTPYIYAGVSYFSYDLLEIPLSFPNDPITKYDGALDLSIPVIVGIKASLSPLFVLSLETGIRYAFTDNIDGSLPENPALQRGATYNNDWYVFTGFIFSYTFGQIPCYCKEKK
;
A
#
# COMPACT_ATOMS: atom_id res chain seq x y z
N MET A 1 13.32 1.08 -39.67
CA MET A 1 12.53 -0.14 -39.94
C MET A 1 12.92 -1.34 -39.08
N LYS A 2 14.22 -1.64 -38.80
CA LYS A 2 14.63 -2.78 -37.94
C LYS A 2 14.16 -2.67 -36.49
N GLN A 3 14.10 -1.47 -35.90
CA GLN A 3 13.67 -1.26 -34.52
C GLN A 3 12.16 -1.45 -34.33
N ILE A 4 11.34 -1.10 -35.33
CA ILE A 4 9.88 -1.31 -35.29
C ILE A 4 9.56 -2.82 -35.36
N GLY A 5 10.33 -3.58 -36.17
CA GLY A 5 10.20 -5.04 -36.20
C GLY A 5 10.52 -5.72 -34.90
N LEU A 6 11.54 -5.24 -34.16
CA LEU A 6 11.90 -5.78 -32.85
C LEU A 6 10.83 -5.48 -31.77
N LEU A 7 10.24 -4.28 -31.82
CA LEU A 7 9.14 -3.88 -30.95
C LEU A 7 7.87 -4.70 -31.20
N LEU A 8 7.55 -4.99 -32.45
CA LEU A 8 6.43 -5.85 -32.85
C LEU A 8 6.64 -7.30 -32.42
N VAL A 9 7.85 -7.85 -32.58
CA VAL A 9 8.18 -9.21 -32.10
C VAL A 9 8.08 -9.29 -30.57
N PHE A 10 8.51 -8.26 -29.84
CA PHE A 10 8.38 -8.19 -28.38
C PHE A 10 6.91 -8.12 -27.93
N LEU A 11 6.08 -7.35 -28.64
CA LEU A 11 4.62 -7.27 -28.37
C LEU A 11 3.90 -8.60 -28.71
N PHE A 12 4.31 -9.32 -29.75
CA PHE A 12 3.74 -10.64 -30.07
C PHE A 12 4.17 -11.76 -29.13
N SER A 13 5.33 -11.64 -28.46
CA SER A 13 5.80 -12.63 -27.47
C SER A 13 4.90 -12.68 -26.23
N PHE A 14 4.19 -11.62 -25.94
CA PHE A 14 3.24 -11.60 -24.81
C PHE A 14 1.90 -12.33 -25.09
N TRP A 15 1.61 -12.67 -26.34
CA TRP A 15 0.34 -13.32 -26.70
C TRP A 15 0.33 -14.85 -26.47
N SER A 16 1.44 -15.44 -26.07
CA SER A 16 1.55 -16.88 -25.84
C SER A 16 1.40 -17.29 -24.37
N ALA A 17 1.14 -16.37 -23.44
CA ALA A 17 0.91 -16.65 -22.03
C ALA A 17 -0.48 -17.27 -21.83
N LYS A 18 -0.64 -18.51 -22.28
CA LYS A 18 -1.83 -19.34 -21.99
C LYS A 18 -1.72 -19.86 -20.58
N ALA A 19 -2.78 -19.72 -19.81
CA ALA A 19 -2.96 -20.30 -18.49
C ALA A 19 -2.63 -19.42 -17.27
N GLN A 20 -2.78 -18.11 -17.37
CA GLN A 20 -2.55 -17.19 -16.25
C GLN A 20 -3.85 -16.51 -15.86
N ILE A 21 -4.12 -16.46 -14.58
CA ILE A 21 -5.29 -15.76 -14.04
C ILE A 21 -4.87 -14.39 -13.57
N HIS A 22 -5.61 -13.41 -14.03
CA HIS A 22 -5.47 -12.03 -13.65
C HIS A 22 -6.59 -11.65 -12.69
N GLU A 23 -6.27 -10.84 -11.71
CA GLU A 23 -7.24 -10.23 -10.82
C GLU A 23 -7.15 -8.71 -10.93
N LEU A 24 -8.28 -8.06 -11.06
CA LEU A 24 -8.42 -6.61 -10.93
C LEU A 24 -9.26 -6.34 -9.70
N GLY A 25 -8.68 -5.70 -8.69
CA GLY A 25 -9.30 -5.44 -7.40
C GLY A 25 -9.44 -3.96 -7.11
N PHE A 26 -10.46 -3.64 -6.33
CA PHE A 26 -10.67 -2.33 -5.74
C PHE A 26 -10.41 -2.42 -4.24
N PHE A 27 -9.50 -1.59 -3.73
CA PHE A 27 -9.19 -1.47 -2.30
C PHE A 27 -10.04 -0.36 -1.69
N LEU A 28 -10.71 -0.70 -0.60
CA LEU A 28 -11.49 0.21 0.23
C LEU A 28 -11.07 0.02 1.68
N GLY A 29 -10.49 1.04 2.27
CA GLY A 29 -9.96 0.94 3.62
C GLY A 29 -9.65 2.28 4.23
N GLY A 30 -8.65 2.26 5.08
CA GLY A 30 -8.14 3.46 5.69
C GLY A 30 -6.66 3.37 6.02
N SER A 31 -6.15 4.50 6.44
CA SER A 31 -4.73 4.72 6.71
C SER A 31 -4.50 5.24 8.11
N ASN A 32 -3.28 5.08 8.58
CA ASN A 32 -2.70 5.80 9.70
C ASN A 32 -1.19 5.94 9.53
N THR A 33 -0.61 6.93 10.20
CA THR A 33 0.83 7.14 10.30
C THR A 33 1.36 6.64 11.64
N ILE A 34 2.65 6.26 11.64
CA ILE A 34 3.46 6.01 12.83
C ILE A 34 4.74 6.83 12.62
N ALA A 35 4.75 8.02 13.18
CA ALA A 35 5.75 9.06 12.96
C ALA A 35 6.06 9.80 14.27
N ASP A 36 6.81 10.88 14.23
CA ASP A 36 7.13 11.72 15.39
C ASP A 36 5.91 12.50 15.92
N ILE A 37 4.94 12.75 15.04
CA ILE A 37 3.67 13.40 15.38
C ILE A 37 2.56 12.35 15.34
N GLY A 38 1.69 12.36 16.36
CA GLY A 38 0.52 11.50 16.46
C GLY A 38 0.73 10.20 17.26
N PRO A 39 -0.25 9.28 17.20
CA PRO A 39 -0.21 8.01 17.93
C PRO A 39 0.72 7.00 17.25
N THR A 40 1.41 6.17 18.05
CA THR A 40 2.30 5.11 17.57
C THR A 40 1.61 3.74 17.47
N LYS A 41 0.31 3.72 17.15
CA LYS A 41 -0.47 2.48 17.01
C LYS A 41 -0.31 1.91 15.60
N PHE A 42 -0.03 0.61 15.48
CA PHE A 42 0.13 -0.06 14.18
C PHE A 42 -1.15 -0.06 13.35
N VAL A 43 -2.30 -0.34 13.95
CA VAL A 43 -3.59 -0.30 13.28
C VAL A 43 -4.49 0.71 13.99
N TYR A 44 -4.61 1.88 13.38
CA TYR A 44 -5.44 2.97 13.88
C TYR A 44 -6.01 3.74 12.69
N VAL A 45 -7.01 3.17 12.04
CA VAL A 45 -7.64 3.78 10.86
C VAL A 45 -8.26 5.12 11.23
N ASN A 46 -7.69 6.21 10.72
CA ASN A 46 -8.14 7.58 10.99
C ASN A 46 -8.43 8.40 9.72
N SER A 47 -8.11 7.86 8.55
CA SER A 47 -8.38 8.48 7.25
C SER A 47 -8.82 7.44 6.23
N PRO A 48 -9.65 7.80 5.24
CA PRO A 48 -10.04 6.90 4.17
C PRO A 48 -8.88 6.64 3.21
N ALA A 49 -8.82 5.41 2.67
CA ALA A 49 -7.88 5.01 1.64
C ALA A 49 -8.62 4.26 0.53
N LEU A 50 -8.36 4.64 -0.71
CA LEU A 50 -8.93 4.05 -1.90
C LEU A 50 -7.83 3.62 -2.86
N GLY A 51 -8.00 2.48 -3.53
CA GLY A 51 -6.96 2.01 -4.43
C GLY A 51 -7.45 1.02 -5.47
N LEU A 52 -6.58 0.80 -6.45
CA LEU A 52 -6.71 -0.22 -7.47
C LEU A 52 -5.57 -1.22 -7.33
N ILE A 53 -5.89 -2.49 -7.49
CA ILE A 53 -4.93 -3.58 -7.36
C ILE A 53 -5.05 -4.47 -8.58
N TYR A 54 -3.91 -4.77 -9.16
CA TYR A 54 -3.80 -5.76 -10.21
C TYR A 54 -2.90 -6.90 -9.73
N LYS A 55 -3.36 -8.14 -9.88
CA LYS A 55 -2.59 -9.33 -9.57
C LYS A 55 -2.48 -10.22 -10.78
N TRP A 56 -1.28 -10.72 -10.98
CA TRP A 56 -0.97 -11.75 -11.94
C TRP A 56 -0.61 -13.03 -11.19
N ASN A 57 -1.56 -13.96 -11.10
CA ASN A 57 -1.37 -15.23 -10.42
C ASN A 57 -0.55 -16.16 -11.33
N ILE A 58 0.73 -16.32 -11.01
CA ILE A 58 1.66 -17.20 -11.75
C ILE A 58 1.33 -18.66 -11.44
N THR A 59 1.01 -18.93 -10.16
CA THR A 59 0.61 -20.25 -9.66
C THR A 59 -0.51 -20.09 -8.63
N THR A 60 -1.03 -21.20 -8.11
CA THR A 60 -1.98 -21.17 -6.98
C THR A 60 -1.40 -20.58 -5.70
N ARG A 61 -0.06 -20.46 -5.60
CA ARG A 61 0.64 -19.95 -4.41
C ARG A 61 1.33 -18.61 -4.60
N TYR A 62 1.68 -18.23 -5.82
CA TYR A 62 2.52 -17.06 -6.09
C TYR A 62 1.85 -16.12 -7.08
N ALA A 63 1.80 -14.85 -6.74
CA ALA A 63 1.34 -13.79 -7.63
C ALA A 63 2.30 -12.59 -7.64
N ILE A 64 2.39 -11.92 -8.79
CA ILE A 64 2.94 -10.58 -8.89
C ILE A 64 1.77 -9.61 -8.70
N ARG A 65 1.96 -8.64 -7.81
CA ARG A 65 0.95 -7.64 -7.50
C ARG A 65 1.48 -6.24 -7.76
N ALA A 66 0.70 -5.46 -8.50
CA ALA A 66 0.84 -4.02 -8.62
C ALA A 66 -0.36 -3.34 -7.95
N SER A 67 -0.15 -2.24 -7.25
CA SER A 67 -1.25 -1.49 -6.65
C SER A 67 -1.00 0.01 -6.70
N TYR A 68 -2.09 0.78 -6.80
CA TYR A 68 -2.11 2.22 -6.64
C TYR A 68 -3.11 2.56 -5.55
N VAL A 69 -2.67 3.32 -4.55
CA VAL A 69 -3.50 3.72 -3.41
C VAL A 69 -3.37 5.23 -3.20
N ASN A 70 -4.50 5.89 -3.10
CA ASN A 70 -4.62 7.29 -2.67
C ASN A 70 -5.23 7.33 -1.27
N SER A 71 -4.66 8.15 -0.40
CA SER A 71 -5.14 8.30 0.98
C SER A 71 -4.68 9.63 1.57
N ASP A 72 -5.45 10.14 2.52
CA ASP A 72 -4.97 11.14 3.45
C ASP A 72 -4.30 10.47 4.65
N LEU A 73 -3.22 11.06 5.15
CA LEU A 73 -2.54 10.65 6.38
C LEU A 73 -2.75 11.73 7.44
N LYS A 74 -3.36 11.36 8.55
CA LYS A 74 -3.63 12.27 9.68
C LYS A 74 -2.78 11.92 10.87
N SER A 75 -1.95 12.85 11.31
CA SER A 75 -1.06 12.72 12.47
C SER A 75 -1.47 13.77 13.51
N TYR A 76 -2.20 13.33 14.53
CA TYR A 76 -2.72 14.23 15.58
C TYR A 76 -2.17 13.84 16.93
N ASP A 77 -1.39 14.72 17.55
CA ASP A 77 -0.79 14.52 18.88
C ASP A 77 -1.84 14.34 19.99
N TYR A 78 -3.04 14.87 19.82
CA TYR A 78 -4.15 14.70 20.75
C TYR A 78 -4.50 13.21 21.00
N TYR A 79 -4.22 12.32 20.06
CA TYR A 79 -4.45 10.88 20.19
C TYR A 79 -3.20 10.10 20.62
N ALA A 80 -2.08 10.80 20.87
CA ALA A 80 -0.85 10.18 21.34
C ALA A 80 -1.02 9.70 22.80
N GLN A 81 -0.40 8.57 23.12
CA GLN A 81 -0.38 8.03 24.48
C GLN A 81 0.70 8.70 25.34
N ASP A 82 1.68 9.30 24.72
CA ASP A 82 2.77 10.01 25.38
C ASP A 82 2.34 11.45 25.72
N LEU A 83 2.47 11.82 27.00
CA LEU A 83 2.13 13.15 27.50
C LEU A 83 2.95 14.26 26.85
N SER A 84 4.19 13.99 26.44
CA SER A 84 5.04 14.96 25.76
C SER A 84 4.47 15.34 24.38
N ARG A 85 3.97 14.34 23.65
CA ARG A 85 3.29 14.52 22.35
C ARG A 85 1.91 15.16 22.56
N PHE A 86 1.12 14.65 23.49
CA PHE A 86 -0.21 15.16 23.80
C PHE A 86 -0.21 16.67 24.09
N ASN A 87 0.79 17.18 24.81
CA ASN A 87 0.89 18.60 25.18
C ASN A 87 1.33 19.52 24.03
N ARG A 88 1.81 18.98 22.90
CA ARG A 88 2.18 19.80 21.72
C ARG A 88 0.97 20.24 20.91
N PHE A 89 -0.14 19.49 20.94
CA PHE A 89 -1.38 19.72 20.19
C PHE A 89 -1.19 19.89 18.67
N ILE A 90 -0.12 19.33 18.10
CA ILE A 90 0.15 19.43 16.68
C ILE A 90 -0.84 18.53 15.92
N LYS A 91 -1.34 19.06 14.78
CA LYS A 91 -2.21 18.34 13.85
C LYS A 91 -1.64 18.49 12.46
N VAL A 92 -1.32 17.37 11.83
CA VAL A 92 -0.80 17.32 10.47
C VAL A 92 -1.73 16.48 9.63
N ASP A 93 -2.13 17.04 8.50
CA ASP A 93 -2.84 16.35 7.43
C ASP A 93 -1.95 16.36 6.19
N ASN A 94 -1.67 15.18 5.63
CA ASN A 94 -0.88 15.02 4.43
C ASN A 94 -1.64 14.11 3.45
N THR A 95 -1.42 14.27 2.15
CA THR A 95 -2.01 13.41 1.13
C THR A 95 -0.93 12.54 0.51
N ILE A 96 -1.18 11.23 0.43
CA ILE A 96 -0.25 10.28 -0.14
C ILE A 96 -0.86 9.58 -1.36
N ASN A 97 -0.05 9.45 -2.42
CA ASN A 97 -0.34 8.61 -3.57
C ASN A 97 0.79 7.59 -3.71
N GLU A 98 0.46 6.33 -3.49
CA GLU A 98 1.41 5.22 -3.52
C GLU A 98 1.19 4.34 -4.73
N PHE A 99 2.26 4.07 -5.48
CA PHE A 99 2.32 2.96 -6.44
C PHE A 99 3.26 1.89 -5.88
N SER A 100 2.80 0.64 -5.78
CA SER A 100 3.62 -0.47 -5.30
C SER A 100 3.67 -1.63 -6.28
N LEU A 101 4.80 -2.35 -6.29
CA LEU A 101 5.03 -3.55 -7.06
C LEU A 101 5.77 -4.57 -6.20
N GLY A 102 5.30 -5.82 -6.20
CA GLY A 102 5.95 -6.88 -5.42
C GLY A 102 5.32 -8.24 -5.61
N PHE A 103 5.64 -9.13 -4.68
CA PHE A 103 5.22 -10.53 -4.70
C PHE A 103 4.24 -10.82 -3.57
N GLU A 104 3.18 -11.56 -3.92
CA GLU A 104 2.21 -12.11 -2.97
C GLU A 104 2.38 -13.62 -2.89
N VAL A 105 2.43 -14.16 -1.68
CA VAL A 105 2.60 -15.58 -1.41
C VAL A 105 1.41 -16.07 -0.59
N ASN A 106 0.68 -17.04 -1.12
CA ASN A 106 -0.42 -17.72 -0.45
C ASN A 106 0.10 -18.85 0.43
N PHE A 107 -0.36 -18.97 1.66
CA PHE A 107 0.04 -20.07 2.55
C PHE A 107 -0.58 -21.40 2.14
N PHE A 108 -1.82 -21.36 1.64
CA PHE A 108 -2.49 -22.53 1.06
C PHE A 108 -2.63 -22.34 -0.45
N GLU A 109 -2.81 -23.43 -1.17
CA GLU A 109 -3.15 -23.36 -2.59
C GLU A 109 -4.50 -22.67 -2.75
N PHE A 110 -4.54 -21.69 -3.62
CA PHE A 110 -5.73 -20.89 -3.90
C PHE A 110 -6.06 -21.01 -5.38
N ASN A 111 -6.93 -21.98 -5.69
CA ASN A 111 -7.31 -22.29 -7.06
C ASN A 111 -8.62 -21.57 -7.41
N LEU A 112 -8.52 -20.49 -8.18
CA LEU A 112 -9.67 -19.70 -8.61
C LEU A 112 -10.63 -20.42 -9.59
N HIS A 113 -10.30 -21.63 -10.01
CA HIS A 113 -11.10 -22.42 -10.94
C HIS A 113 -11.86 -23.58 -10.28
N ASP A 114 -11.66 -23.79 -8.99
CA ASP A 114 -12.43 -24.79 -8.26
C ASP A 114 -13.78 -24.14 -7.86
N ASP A 115 -14.87 -24.90 -8.03
CA ASP A 115 -16.20 -24.46 -7.58
C ASP A 115 -16.33 -24.44 -6.04
N ASP A 116 -15.35 -25.05 -5.36
CA ASP A 116 -15.25 -25.03 -3.91
C ASP A 116 -14.80 -23.65 -3.42
N LYS A 117 -15.38 -23.20 -2.31
CA LYS A 117 -14.96 -21.96 -1.65
C LYS A 117 -13.60 -22.15 -1.02
N GLU A 118 -12.61 -21.46 -1.55
CA GLU A 118 -11.25 -21.49 -1.03
C GLU A 118 -10.97 -20.30 -0.13
N PHE A 119 -10.10 -20.52 0.84
CA PHE A 119 -9.63 -19.51 1.79
C PHE A 119 -8.13 -19.69 2.00
N THR A 120 -7.39 -18.58 1.99
CA THR A 120 -5.96 -18.61 2.29
C THR A 120 -5.50 -17.32 2.98
N PRO A 121 -4.68 -17.41 4.01
CA PRO A 121 -3.83 -16.31 4.43
C PRO A 121 -2.77 -16.04 3.37
N TYR A 122 -2.29 -14.80 3.28
CA TYR A 122 -1.21 -14.43 2.38
C TYR A 122 -0.31 -13.36 2.99
N ILE A 123 0.89 -13.29 2.45
CA ILE A 123 1.84 -12.22 2.71
C ILE A 123 2.25 -11.59 1.37
N TYR A 124 2.42 -10.27 1.37
CA TYR A 124 2.96 -9.52 0.26
C TYR A 124 4.15 -8.69 0.73
N ALA A 125 5.18 -8.63 -0.10
CA ALA A 125 6.31 -7.73 0.08
C ALA A 125 6.77 -7.19 -1.28
N GLY A 126 7.27 -5.96 -1.29
CA GLY A 126 7.69 -5.31 -2.53
C GLY A 126 8.42 -4.01 -2.29
N VAL A 127 8.37 -3.17 -3.31
CA VAL A 127 8.82 -1.78 -3.25
C VAL A 127 7.67 -0.88 -3.65
N SER A 128 7.61 0.30 -3.05
CA SER A 128 6.64 1.33 -3.43
C SER A 128 7.32 2.67 -3.63
N TYR A 129 6.72 3.44 -4.51
CA TYR A 129 7.07 4.82 -4.81
C TYR A 129 5.87 5.69 -4.51
N PHE A 130 6.05 6.70 -3.68
CA PHE A 130 4.93 7.50 -3.22
C PHE A 130 5.24 9.00 -3.27
N SER A 131 4.19 9.78 -3.53
CA SER A 131 4.21 11.24 -3.43
C SER A 131 3.51 11.69 -2.17
N TYR A 132 4.02 12.75 -1.56
CA TYR A 132 3.47 13.40 -0.38
C TYR A 132 3.80 14.88 -0.38
N ASP A 133 3.13 15.63 0.49
CA ASP A 133 3.32 17.07 0.63
C ASP A 133 4.41 17.38 1.66
N LEU A 134 5.34 18.27 1.31
CA LEU A 134 6.31 18.84 2.26
C LEU A 134 5.65 19.94 3.07
N LEU A 135 5.64 19.75 4.38
CA LEU A 135 4.92 20.59 5.33
C LEU A 135 5.89 21.35 6.22
N GLU A 136 5.53 22.61 6.53
CA GLU A 136 6.26 23.45 7.47
C GLU A 136 5.36 23.79 8.65
N ILE A 137 5.82 23.45 9.86
CA ILE A 137 5.14 23.75 11.12
C ILE A 137 5.79 25.01 11.72
N PRO A 138 5.14 26.17 11.72
CA PRO A 138 5.74 27.42 12.21
C PRO A 138 6.00 27.35 13.73
N LEU A 139 7.02 28.07 14.20
CA LEU A 139 7.32 28.16 15.65
C LEU A 139 6.19 28.78 16.46
N SER A 140 5.40 29.63 15.82
CA SER A 140 4.21 30.30 16.38
C SER A 140 2.98 29.40 16.46
N PHE A 141 3.03 28.14 15.96
CA PHE A 141 1.91 27.21 16.06
C PHE A 141 1.40 27.10 17.51
N PRO A 142 0.07 27.18 17.78
CA PRO A 142 -1.05 27.09 16.83
C PRO A 142 -1.55 28.46 16.30
N ASN A 143 -0.86 29.57 16.56
CA ASN A 143 -1.30 30.89 16.09
C ASN A 143 -1.23 31.02 14.57
N ASP A 144 -0.18 30.45 13.96
CA ASP A 144 -0.03 30.36 12.51
C ASP A 144 -0.27 28.95 12.00
N PRO A 145 -0.95 28.79 10.84
CA PRO A 145 -1.27 27.47 10.28
C PRO A 145 -0.04 26.77 9.74
N ILE A 146 -0.11 25.43 9.71
CA ILE A 146 0.84 24.60 8.98
C ILE A 146 0.69 24.88 7.49
N THR A 147 1.79 25.08 6.80
CA THR A 147 1.80 25.41 5.37
C THR A 147 2.48 24.30 4.57
N LYS A 148 1.87 23.99 3.41
CA LYS A 148 2.48 23.18 2.39
C LYS A 148 3.36 24.09 1.53
N TYR A 149 4.64 23.75 1.37
CA TYR A 149 5.56 24.55 0.57
C TYR A 149 6.03 23.86 -0.72
N ASP A 150 6.01 22.52 -0.76
CA ASP A 150 6.37 21.74 -1.96
C ASP A 150 5.76 20.33 -1.90
N GLY A 151 6.04 19.51 -2.90
CA GLY A 151 5.74 18.07 -2.96
C GLY A 151 7.01 17.26 -3.10
N ALA A 152 7.04 16.09 -2.47
CA ALA A 152 8.17 15.17 -2.55
C ALA A 152 7.76 13.80 -3.07
N LEU A 153 8.76 13.05 -3.51
CA LEU A 153 8.63 11.68 -4.01
C LEU A 153 9.68 10.81 -3.33
N ASP A 154 9.26 9.74 -2.69
CA ASP A 154 10.16 8.85 -1.99
C ASP A 154 9.80 7.38 -2.20
N LEU A 155 10.69 6.50 -1.73
CA LEU A 155 10.53 5.06 -1.77
C LEU A 155 10.10 4.54 -0.40
N SER A 156 9.36 3.42 -0.41
CA SER A 156 9.09 2.65 0.80
C SER A 156 9.10 1.15 0.53
N ILE A 157 9.18 0.37 1.61
CA ILE A 157 9.08 -1.09 1.57
C ILE A 157 7.76 -1.49 2.22
N PRO A 158 6.76 -1.90 1.43
CA PRO A 158 5.51 -2.45 1.95
C PRO A 158 5.69 -3.90 2.38
N VAL A 159 5.15 -4.23 3.56
CA VAL A 159 4.93 -5.60 4.03
C VAL A 159 3.47 -5.70 4.45
N ILE A 160 2.71 -6.55 3.78
CA ILE A 160 1.27 -6.69 3.95
C ILE A 160 0.95 -8.13 4.35
N VAL A 161 0.07 -8.30 5.30
CA VAL A 161 -0.52 -9.58 5.65
C VAL A 161 -2.03 -9.50 5.46
N GLY A 162 -2.61 -10.57 4.97
CA GLY A 162 -4.04 -10.59 4.72
C GLY A 162 -4.59 -12.00 4.65
N ILE A 163 -5.89 -12.04 4.53
CA ILE A 163 -6.67 -13.25 4.27
C ILE A 163 -7.53 -13.00 3.05
N LYS A 164 -7.71 -14.02 2.23
CA LYS A 164 -8.60 -13.94 1.07
C LYS A 164 -9.46 -15.18 0.95
N ALA A 165 -10.67 -14.98 0.42
CA ALA A 165 -11.65 -16.02 0.19
C ALA A 165 -12.27 -15.87 -1.20
N SER A 166 -12.47 -16.98 -1.91
CA SER A 166 -13.25 -17.01 -3.13
C SER A 166 -14.74 -16.94 -2.78
N LEU A 167 -15.42 -15.91 -3.28
CA LEU A 167 -16.88 -15.81 -3.19
C LEU A 167 -17.55 -16.61 -4.30
N SER A 168 -16.91 -16.62 -5.46
CA SER A 168 -17.26 -17.38 -6.65
C SER A 168 -15.99 -17.52 -7.52
N PRO A 169 -16.01 -18.32 -8.60
CA PRO A 169 -14.88 -18.42 -9.53
C PRO A 169 -14.44 -17.07 -10.14
N LEU A 170 -15.32 -16.06 -10.12
CA LEU A 170 -15.07 -14.74 -10.68
C LEU A 170 -14.75 -13.66 -9.63
N PHE A 171 -15.05 -13.90 -8.35
CA PHE A 171 -14.94 -12.86 -7.33
C PHE A 171 -14.19 -13.34 -6.10
N VAL A 172 -13.22 -12.54 -5.68
CA VAL A 172 -12.41 -12.75 -4.46
C VAL A 172 -12.61 -11.56 -3.52
N LEU A 173 -12.83 -11.85 -2.25
CA LEU A 173 -12.82 -10.87 -1.18
C LEU A 173 -11.57 -11.07 -0.32
N SER A 174 -10.83 -10.00 -0.06
CA SER A 174 -9.68 -10.03 0.83
C SER A 174 -9.81 -8.97 1.92
N LEU A 175 -9.22 -9.26 3.07
CA LEU A 175 -8.98 -8.30 4.14
C LEU A 175 -7.49 -8.27 4.40
N GLU A 176 -6.90 -7.08 4.41
CA GLU A 176 -5.46 -6.94 4.62
C GLU A 176 -5.12 -5.76 5.52
N THR A 177 -3.98 -5.87 6.16
CA THR A 177 -3.28 -4.77 6.81
C THR A 177 -1.82 -4.80 6.40
N GLY A 178 -1.24 -3.66 6.12
CA GLY A 178 0.14 -3.60 5.66
C GLY A 178 0.84 -2.35 6.15
N ILE A 179 2.05 -2.55 6.64
CA ILE A 179 2.96 -1.51 7.07
C ILE A 179 3.91 -1.15 5.94
N ARG A 180 4.26 0.13 5.83
CA ARG A 180 5.24 0.67 4.89
C ARG A 180 6.33 1.38 5.68
N TYR A 181 7.55 0.93 5.48
CA TYR A 181 8.74 1.64 5.95
C TYR A 181 9.15 2.65 4.90
N ALA A 182 8.95 3.94 5.16
CA ALA A 182 9.35 5.02 4.25
C ALA A 182 10.85 5.31 4.43
N PHE A 183 11.53 5.68 3.35
CA PHE A 183 12.93 6.12 3.41
C PHE A 183 13.04 7.64 3.66
N THR A 184 12.03 8.22 4.26
CA THR A 184 11.96 9.63 4.62
C THR A 184 11.44 9.79 6.05
N ASP A 185 11.78 10.90 6.69
CA ASP A 185 11.35 11.31 8.04
C ASP A 185 10.56 12.64 7.95
N ASN A 186 9.86 12.88 6.83
CA ASN A 186 9.21 14.15 6.57
C ASN A 186 7.75 14.04 6.12
N ILE A 187 7.14 12.87 6.29
CA ILE A 187 5.72 12.66 5.97
C ILE A 187 4.84 13.47 6.93
N ASP A 188 5.26 13.60 8.19
CA ASP A 188 4.55 14.35 9.23
C ASP A 188 4.98 15.81 9.37
N GLY A 189 5.96 16.27 8.54
CA GLY A 189 6.48 17.64 8.58
C GLY A 189 7.38 17.94 9.78
N SER A 190 7.88 16.93 10.48
CA SER A 190 8.76 17.10 11.64
C SER A 190 10.17 17.56 11.26
N LEU A 191 10.62 17.27 10.03
CA LEU A 191 11.96 17.56 9.53
C LEU A 191 11.94 18.48 8.28
N PRO A 192 11.43 19.72 8.35
CA PRO A 192 11.46 20.64 7.22
C PRO A 192 12.90 21.02 6.82
N GLU A 193 13.07 21.52 5.59
CA GLU A 193 14.37 21.97 5.10
C GLU A 193 15.00 23.07 5.96
N ASN A 194 14.18 23.89 6.62
CA ASN A 194 14.65 24.93 7.53
C ASN A 194 15.02 24.33 8.89
N PRO A 195 16.32 24.25 9.26
CA PRO A 195 16.75 23.64 10.52
C PRO A 195 16.18 24.33 11.78
N ALA A 196 15.80 25.60 11.69
CA ALA A 196 15.21 26.35 12.82
C ALA A 196 13.79 25.89 13.15
N LEU A 197 13.13 25.18 12.24
CA LEU A 197 11.74 24.71 12.38
C LEU A 197 11.63 23.20 12.67
N GLN A 198 12.77 22.51 12.69
CA GLN A 198 12.79 21.08 13.02
C GLN A 198 12.28 20.83 14.45
N ARG A 199 11.32 19.92 14.58
CA ARG A 199 10.68 19.61 15.86
C ARG A 199 10.76 18.13 16.14
N GLY A 200 11.58 17.78 17.13
CA GLY A 200 11.59 16.42 17.67
C GLY A 200 12.18 15.37 16.76
N ALA A 201 13.04 15.75 15.82
CA ALA A 201 13.72 14.83 14.93
C ALA A 201 14.56 13.82 15.73
N THR A 202 13.96 12.72 16.08
CA THR A 202 14.66 11.48 16.26
C THR A 202 14.92 10.99 14.85
N TYR A 203 16.16 10.67 14.49
CA TYR A 203 16.54 10.13 13.17
C TYR A 203 15.90 8.76 12.93
N ASN A 204 14.60 8.72 12.80
CA ASN A 204 13.80 7.52 12.67
C ASN A 204 12.76 7.72 11.56
N ASN A 205 12.99 7.04 10.45
CA ASN A 205 12.11 7.13 9.28
C ASN A 205 10.65 6.87 9.62
N ASP A 206 9.77 7.56 8.94
CA ASP A 206 8.34 7.46 9.11
C ASP A 206 7.78 6.12 8.59
N TRP A 207 6.69 5.70 9.20
CA TRP A 207 5.93 4.53 8.79
C TRP A 207 4.48 4.92 8.56
N TYR A 208 3.85 4.24 7.61
CA TYR A 208 2.41 4.36 7.42
C TYR A 208 1.78 3.00 7.17
N VAL A 209 0.50 2.90 7.46
CA VAL A 209 -0.25 1.64 7.42
C VAL A 209 -1.52 1.84 6.62
N PHE A 210 -1.83 0.90 5.73
CA PHE A 210 -3.15 0.78 5.12
C PHE A 210 -3.81 -0.50 5.62
N THR A 211 -5.10 -0.39 5.97
CA THR A 211 -5.92 -1.53 6.42
C THR A 211 -7.26 -1.45 5.72
N GLY A 212 -7.69 -2.52 5.08
CA GLY A 212 -8.96 -2.49 4.33
C GLY A 212 -9.31 -3.79 3.64
N PHE A 213 -10.38 -3.70 2.89
CA PHE A 213 -10.92 -4.78 2.07
C PHE A 213 -10.51 -4.59 0.62
N ILE A 214 -10.33 -5.71 -0.08
CA ILE A 214 -10.16 -5.74 -1.53
C ILE A 214 -11.27 -6.61 -2.09
N PHE A 215 -12.01 -6.06 -3.04
CA PHE A 215 -12.95 -6.81 -3.86
C PHE A 215 -12.37 -6.95 -5.26
N SER A 216 -12.04 -8.18 -5.68
CA SER A 216 -11.36 -8.47 -6.94
C SER A 216 -12.27 -9.25 -7.89
N TYR A 217 -12.17 -8.90 -9.16
CA TYR A 217 -12.70 -9.66 -10.28
C TYR A 217 -11.57 -10.42 -10.97
N THR A 218 -11.78 -11.72 -11.19
CA THR A 218 -10.81 -12.62 -11.83
C THR A 218 -11.14 -12.84 -13.28
N PHE A 219 -10.11 -12.83 -14.13
CA PHE A 219 -10.27 -13.06 -15.57
C PHE A 219 -9.02 -13.75 -16.15
N GLY A 220 -9.16 -14.36 -17.32
CA GLY A 220 -8.07 -15.06 -18.01
C GLY A 220 -8.49 -16.46 -18.46
N GLN A 221 -7.55 -17.17 -19.10
CA GLN A 221 -7.80 -18.54 -19.53
C GLN A 221 -7.50 -19.53 -18.42
N ILE A 222 -8.37 -20.52 -18.25
CA ILE A 222 -8.26 -21.57 -17.24
C ILE A 222 -7.00 -22.43 -17.51
N PRO A 223 -5.98 -22.43 -16.61
CA PRO A 223 -4.92 -23.41 -16.68
C PRO A 223 -5.48 -24.79 -16.30
N CYS A 224 -5.14 -25.81 -17.08
CA CYS A 224 -5.43 -27.18 -16.67
C CYS A 224 -4.46 -27.58 -15.55
N TYR A 225 -4.78 -27.33 -14.29
CA TYR A 225 -4.13 -27.98 -13.18
C TYR A 225 -4.66 -29.41 -13.09
N CYS A 226 -3.86 -30.39 -13.55
CA CYS A 226 -4.19 -31.78 -13.27
C CYS A 226 -4.16 -31.97 -11.76
N LYS A 227 -5.32 -32.27 -11.14
CA LYS A 227 -5.37 -32.71 -9.74
C LYS A 227 -4.50 -33.98 -9.65
N GLU A 228 -3.35 -33.92 -8.98
CA GLU A 228 -2.67 -35.15 -8.56
C GLU A 228 -3.64 -35.89 -7.64
N LYS A 229 -4.14 -37.03 -8.12
CA LYS A 229 -4.91 -37.95 -7.27
C LYS A 229 -3.99 -38.39 -6.14
N LYS A 230 -4.28 -37.95 -4.91
CA LYS A 230 -3.74 -38.55 -3.70
C LYS A 230 -4.29 -39.98 -3.52
#